data_276fc6798131240f681d7664ae620b23
#
_entry.id   276fc6798131240f681d7664ae620b23
#
_cell.length_a   1.000
_cell.length_b   1.000
_cell.length_c   1.000
_cell.angle_alpha   90.00
_cell.angle_beta   90.00
_cell.angle_gamma   90.00
#
_symmetry.space_group_name_H-M   'P 1'
#
loop_
_entity.id
_entity.type
_entity.pdbx_description
1 polymer ?
#
loop_
_entity_poly.entity_id
_entity_poly.type
_entity_poly.pdbx_seq_one_letter_code
_entity_poly.pdbx_strand_id
1 'polypeptide(L)'
;MSTRRARAVTADQWGVPERNEAGDPICRWCRGPVVRPRRTFCSDPCVHEWKIRSSPWYVRQQVKKRDKGTCQLCGFNVVKAHREWTRSKPPAIDRAARKGWRAARPRWEADHIVPVADGGGECGLENYRLLCRPCHVRVTLAWRAQRQAAASDSRRIRTSQTPETTNTTDQNAPCATSP
;
A
#
# COMPACT_ATOMS: atom_id res chain seq x y z
N MET A 1 2.57 -12.74 14.41
CA MET A 1 3.16 -12.31 13.15
C MET A 1 4.00 -11.08 13.40
N SER A 2 5.31 -11.24 13.29
CA SER A 2 6.31 -10.19 13.55
C SER A 2 6.21 -9.14 12.45
N THR A 3 5.81 -7.92 12.81
CA THR A 3 5.91 -6.76 11.92
C THR A 3 7.40 -6.47 11.72
N ARG A 4 7.96 -6.90 10.60
CA ARG A 4 9.28 -6.43 10.17
C ARG A 4 9.25 -4.91 10.18
N ARG A 5 9.99 -4.30 11.11
CA ARG A 5 10.30 -2.86 11.04
C ARG A 5 10.90 -2.62 9.67
N ALA A 6 10.25 -1.76 8.88
CA ALA A 6 10.87 -1.26 7.65
C ALA A 6 12.26 -0.71 8.07
N ARG A 7 13.31 -1.31 7.56
CA ARG A 7 14.68 -0.81 7.78
C ARG A 7 14.72 0.62 7.27
N ALA A 8 15.19 1.53 8.10
CA ALA A 8 15.52 2.86 7.63
C ALA A 8 16.49 2.69 6.46
N VAL A 9 16.14 3.28 5.32
CA VAL A 9 17.02 3.28 4.14
C VAL A 9 18.29 4.02 4.54
N THR A 10 19.42 3.33 4.60
CA THR A 10 20.71 3.93 4.95
C THR A 10 21.20 4.83 3.81
N ALA A 11 22.10 5.74 4.09
CA ALA A 11 22.67 6.65 3.08
C ALA A 11 23.24 5.89 1.87
N ASP A 12 23.77 4.68 2.08
CA ASP A 12 24.32 3.80 1.03
C ASP A 12 23.25 3.24 0.08
N GLN A 13 22.00 3.08 0.57
CA GLN A 13 20.85 2.66 -0.25
C GLN A 13 20.30 3.80 -1.13
N TRP A 14 20.70 5.04 -0.86
CA TRP A 14 20.26 6.20 -1.63
C TRP A 14 21.03 6.39 -2.93
N GLY A 15 22.13 5.64 -3.13
CA GLY A 15 23.02 5.76 -4.28
C GLY A 15 23.67 7.14 -4.42
N VAL A 16 24.67 7.24 -5.23
CA VAL A 16 25.28 8.51 -5.61
C VAL A 16 24.24 9.35 -6.38
N PRO A 17 24.11 10.67 -6.11
CA PRO A 17 23.24 11.54 -6.90
C PRO A 17 23.62 11.43 -8.39
N GLU A 18 22.64 11.18 -9.25
CA GLU A 18 22.87 11.20 -10.69
C GLU A 18 23.34 12.59 -11.13
N ARG A 19 24.17 12.61 -12.15
CA ARG A 19 24.72 13.85 -12.73
C ARG A 19 24.41 13.90 -14.22
N ASN A 20 24.27 15.12 -14.75
CA ASN A 20 24.18 15.34 -16.19
C ASN A 20 25.57 15.24 -16.84
N GLU A 21 25.65 15.39 -18.16
CA GLU A 21 26.90 15.34 -18.93
C GLU A 21 27.91 16.44 -18.50
N ALA A 22 27.42 17.57 -18.01
CA ALA A 22 28.24 18.65 -17.45
C ALA A 22 28.73 18.39 -16.02
N GLY A 23 28.35 17.26 -15.41
CA GLY A 23 28.70 16.89 -14.04
C GLY A 23 27.85 17.51 -12.95
N ASP A 24 26.75 18.21 -13.29
CA ASP A 24 25.84 18.81 -12.32
C ASP A 24 24.83 17.80 -11.77
N PRO A 25 24.45 17.90 -10.48
CA PRO A 25 23.51 16.96 -9.89
C PRO A 25 22.10 17.13 -10.47
N ILE A 26 21.41 16.00 -10.71
CA ILE A 26 20.04 15.93 -11.20
C ILE A 26 19.11 15.58 -10.03
N CYS A 27 17.94 16.25 -9.98
CA CYS A 27 16.92 15.99 -8.98
C CYS A 27 16.35 14.58 -9.11
N ARG A 28 16.38 13.81 -8.03
CA ARG A 28 15.87 12.42 -8.00
C ARG A 28 14.39 12.30 -8.31
N TRP A 29 13.62 13.36 -8.08
CA TRP A 29 12.18 13.34 -8.32
C TRP A 29 11.80 13.86 -9.72
N CYS A 30 12.06 15.13 -9.98
CA CYS A 30 11.61 15.77 -11.23
C CYS A 30 12.63 15.71 -12.37
N ARG A 31 13.83 15.17 -12.14
CA ARG A 31 14.94 15.09 -13.10
C ARG A 31 15.52 16.44 -13.55
N GLY A 32 15.01 17.52 -13.01
CA GLY A 32 15.54 18.87 -13.27
C GLY A 32 16.90 19.15 -12.58
N PRO A 33 17.56 20.27 -12.89
CA PRO A 33 18.84 20.65 -12.31
C PRO A 33 18.72 20.92 -10.80
N VAL A 34 19.78 20.58 -10.05
CA VAL A 34 19.87 20.87 -8.62
C VAL A 34 20.90 21.96 -8.38
N VAL A 35 20.46 23.10 -7.84
CA VAL A 35 21.32 24.25 -7.55
C VAL A 35 21.82 24.19 -6.11
N ARG A 36 23.12 24.50 -5.88
CA ARG A 36 23.71 24.62 -4.54
C ARG A 36 22.93 25.61 -3.66
N PRO A 37 22.79 25.35 -2.35
CA PRO A 37 23.48 24.34 -1.55
C PRO A 37 22.84 22.93 -1.60
N ARG A 38 21.77 22.72 -2.37
CA ARG A 38 21.12 21.42 -2.51
C ARG A 38 22.00 20.43 -3.27
N ARG A 39 21.84 19.12 -3.03
CA ARG A 39 22.68 18.08 -3.64
C ARG A 39 21.88 16.98 -4.35
N THR A 40 20.65 16.74 -3.95
CA THR A 40 19.89 15.55 -4.37
C THR A 40 18.51 15.90 -4.93
N PHE A 41 17.89 16.97 -4.41
CA PHE A 41 16.57 17.45 -4.82
C PHE A 41 16.62 18.95 -5.08
N CYS A 42 15.92 19.41 -6.10
CA CYS A 42 15.91 20.83 -6.46
C CYS A 42 15.07 21.68 -5.49
N SER A 43 14.07 21.08 -4.82
CA SER A 43 13.13 21.80 -3.94
C SER A 43 12.58 20.89 -2.83
N ASP A 44 11.94 21.50 -1.81
CA ASP A 44 11.26 20.76 -0.74
C ASP A 44 10.02 20.00 -1.23
N PRO A 45 9.22 20.52 -2.19
CA PRO A 45 8.20 19.70 -2.85
C PRO A 45 8.75 18.42 -3.47
N CYS A 46 9.89 18.46 -4.14
CA CYS A 46 10.51 17.25 -4.70
C CYS A 46 10.95 16.25 -3.62
N VAL A 47 11.44 16.72 -2.48
CA VAL A 47 11.74 15.88 -1.31
C VAL A 47 10.45 15.27 -0.76
N HIS A 48 9.37 16.05 -0.68
CA HIS A 48 8.07 15.60 -0.19
C HIS A 48 7.52 14.48 -1.06
N GLU A 49 7.41 14.71 -2.37
CA GLU A 49 6.88 13.75 -3.33
C GLU A 49 7.67 12.43 -3.34
N TRP A 50 8.99 12.54 -3.30
CA TRP A 50 9.84 11.37 -3.22
C TRP A 50 9.65 10.58 -1.92
N LYS A 51 9.56 11.28 -0.77
CA LYS A 51 9.35 10.65 0.54
C LYS A 51 7.97 10.00 0.68
N ILE A 52 6.95 10.55 0.08
CA ILE A 52 5.60 9.94 0.08
C ILE A 52 5.64 8.55 -0.57
N ARG A 53 6.43 8.36 -1.63
CA ARG A 53 6.52 7.08 -2.36
C ARG A 53 7.56 6.12 -1.79
N SER A 54 8.56 6.62 -1.08
CA SER A 54 9.70 5.80 -0.61
C SER A 54 9.72 5.53 0.89
N SER A 55 8.96 6.27 1.71
CA SER A 55 9.04 6.19 3.17
C SER A 55 7.69 6.01 3.84
N PRO A 56 7.30 4.77 4.21
CA PRO A 56 6.05 4.51 4.95
C PRO A 56 5.93 5.29 6.25
N TRP A 57 7.04 5.55 6.92
CA TRP A 57 7.04 6.38 8.13
C TRP A 57 6.65 7.84 7.80
N TYR A 58 7.21 8.39 6.74
CA TYR A 58 6.91 9.76 6.31
C TYR A 58 5.44 9.91 5.91
N VAL A 59 4.92 8.96 5.11
CA VAL A 59 3.49 8.89 4.75
C VAL A 59 2.62 8.93 6.00
N ARG A 60 2.90 8.07 6.99
CA ARG A 60 2.14 8.04 8.26
C ARG A 60 2.14 9.39 8.97
N GLN A 61 3.27 10.11 9.00
CA GLN A 61 3.34 11.43 9.60
C GLN A 61 2.48 12.46 8.84
N GLN A 62 2.55 12.46 7.51
CA GLN A 62 1.79 13.39 6.68
C GLN A 62 0.29 13.14 6.74
N VAL A 63 -0.13 11.88 6.64
CA VAL A 63 -1.54 11.46 6.80
C VAL A 63 -2.06 11.85 8.18
N LYS A 64 -1.31 11.56 9.25
CA LYS A 64 -1.69 11.96 10.62
C LYS A 64 -1.83 13.48 10.77
N LYS A 65 -0.93 14.27 10.17
CA LYS A 65 -0.96 15.73 10.21
C LYS A 65 -2.18 16.27 9.46
N ARG A 66 -2.41 15.83 8.23
CA ARG A 66 -3.52 16.25 7.37
C ARG A 66 -4.88 15.91 8.01
N ASP A 67 -5.04 14.67 8.47
CA ASP A 67 -6.31 14.15 9.02
C ASP A 67 -6.48 14.44 10.52
N LYS A 68 -5.56 15.22 11.12
CA LYS A 68 -5.58 15.65 12.54
C LYS A 68 -5.74 14.47 13.51
N GLY A 69 -5.27 13.28 13.13
CA GLY A 69 -5.39 12.05 13.91
C GLY A 69 -6.80 11.48 13.99
N THR A 70 -7.70 11.87 13.09
CA THR A 70 -9.11 11.49 13.05
C THR A 70 -9.37 10.49 11.94
N CYS A 71 -10.09 9.42 12.25
CA CYS A 71 -10.52 8.42 11.26
C CYS A 71 -11.46 9.03 10.23
N GLN A 72 -11.13 8.90 8.95
CA GLN A 72 -11.88 9.52 7.86
C GLN A 72 -13.23 8.81 7.56
N LEU A 73 -13.48 7.64 8.16
CA LEU A 73 -14.75 6.92 7.98
C LEU A 73 -15.73 7.09 9.14
N CYS A 74 -15.24 7.10 10.39
CA CYS A 74 -16.12 7.14 11.55
C CYS A 74 -15.94 8.38 12.45
N GLY A 75 -15.03 9.29 12.11
CA GLY A 75 -14.80 10.50 12.88
C GLY A 75 -14.06 10.29 14.22
N PHE A 76 -13.70 9.05 14.58
CA PHE A 76 -13.03 8.76 15.84
C PHE A 76 -11.62 9.32 15.88
N ASN A 77 -11.31 10.20 16.85
CA ASN A 77 -9.96 10.74 17.01
C ASN A 77 -9.06 9.75 17.74
N VAL A 78 -8.32 8.96 16.96
CA VAL A 78 -7.46 7.89 17.47
C VAL A 78 -6.26 8.43 18.24
N VAL A 79 -5.75 9.61 17.87
CA VAL A 79 -4.60 10.21 18.54
C VAL A 79 -4.98 10.72 19.92
N LYS A 80 -6.14 11.35 20.07
CA LYS A 80 -6.69 11.75 21.36
C LYS A 80 -6.92 10.55 22.26
N ALA A 81 -7.63 9.54 21.75
CA ALA A 81 -7.88 8.28 22.46
C ALA A 81 -6.59 7.57 22.86
N HIS A 82 -5.55 7.58 22.03
CA HIS A 82 -4.27 7.00 22.37
C HIS A 82 -3.55 7.75 23.52
N ARG A 83 -3.65 9.09 23.56
CA ARG A 83 -3.11 9.88 24.68
C ARG A 83 -3.83 9.57 25.98
N GLU A 84 -5.16 9.46 25.95
CA GLU A 84 -5.99 9.09 27.10
C GLU A 84 -5.64 7.68 27.57
N TRP A 85 -5.56 6.71 26.65
CA TRP A 85 -5.11 5.35 26.94
C TRP A 85 -3.72 5.32 27.58
N THR A 86 -2.76 6.14 27.13
CA THR A 86 -1.42 6.18 27.72
C THR A 86 -1.43 6.71 29.15
N ARG A 87 -2.37 7.61 29.48
CA ARG A 87 -2.53 8.16 30.84
C ARG A 87 -3.20 7.17 31.80
N SER A 88 -4.10 6.32 31.28
CA SER A 88 -4.87 5.34 32.04
C SER A 88 -4.13 4.02 32.28
N LYS A 89 -2.82 4.08 32.56
CA LYS A 89 -2.01 2.86 32.80
C LYS A 89 -2.59 2.06 33.97
N PRO A 90 -2.80 0.73 33.80
CA PRO A 90 -3.27 -0.12 34.88
C PRO A 90 -2.19 -0.30 35.95
N PRO A 91 -2.55 -0.68 37.19
CA PRO A 91 -1.61 -1.01 38.24
C PRO A 91 -0.58 -2.05 37.78
N ALA A 92 0.67 -1.89 38.24
CA ALA A 92 1.78 -2.75 37.78
C ALA A 92 1.60 -4.23 38.15
N ILE A 93 0.86 -4.50 39.23
CA ILE A 93 0.71 -5.83 39.86
C ILE A 93 -0.37 -6.69 39.12
N ASP A 94 -1.41 -6.08 38.55
CA ASP A 94 -2.46 -6.83 37.87
C ASP A 94 -2.08 -7.23 36.42
N ARG A 95 -1.75 -8.50 36.24
CA ARG A 95 -1.36 -9.07 34.96
C ARG A 95 -2.53 -9.14 33.95
N ALA A 96 -3.75 -9.45 34.40
CA ALA A 96 -4.95 -9.56 33.59
C ALA A 96 -5.40 -8.17 33.12
N ALA A 97 -5.47 -7.18 34.03
CA ALA A 97 -5.76 -5.80 33.70
C ALA A 97 -4.74 -5.21 32.71
N ARG A 98 -3.44 -5.52 32.86
CA ARG A 98 -2.40 -5.11 31.92
C ARG A 98 -2.58 -5.72 30.54
N LYS A 99 -3.01 -6.99 30.43
CA LYS A 99 -3.31 -7.65 29.15
C LYS A 99 -4.49 -6.98 28.46
N GLY A 100 -5.60 -6.75 29.18
CA GLY A 100 -6.78 -6.04 28.70
C GLY A 100 -6.46 -4.61 28.26
N TRP A 101 -5.70 -3.86 29.07
CA TRP A 101 -5.25 -2.52 28.74
C TRP A 101 -4.41 -2.48 27.45
N ARG A 102 -3.47 -3.42 27.25
CA ARG A 102 -2.67 -3.51 26.00
C ARG A 102 -3.54 -3.84 24.80
N ALA A 103 -4.54 -4.70 24.96
CA ALA A 103 -5.48 -5.06 23.88
C ALA A 103 -6.36 -3.88 23.48
N ALA A 104 -6.77 -3.04 24.44
CA ALA A 104 -7.58 -1.84 24.23
C ALA A 104 -6.82 -0.66 23.59
N ARG A 105 -5.52 -0.79 23.33
CA ARG A 105 -4.70 0.28 22.76
C ARG A 105 -5.29 0.78 21.45
N PRO A 106 -5.66 2.07 21.32
CA PRO A 106 -6.12 2.65 20.07
C PRO A 106 -5.02 2.62 19.02
N ARG A 107 -5.34 2.06 17.85
CA ARG A 107 -4.43 1.93 16.70
C ARG A 107 -5.07 2.51 15.46
N TRP A 108 -4.23 2.97 14.53
CA TRP A 108 -4.65 3.48 13.25
C TRP A 108 -3.67 3.07 12.15
N GLU A 109 -4.16 3.10 10.91
CA GLU A 109 -3.37 2.82 9.72
C GLU A 109 -3.48 3.97 8.73
N ALA A 110 -2.41 4.23 7.99
CA ALA A 110 -2.46 4.99 6.76
C ALA A 110 -2.91 4.00 5.67
N ASP A 111 -4.16 4.13 5.27
CA ASP A 111 -4.84 3.23 4.34
C ASP A 111 -4.85 3.84 2.94
N HIS A 112 -4.64 3.02 1.90
CA HIS A 112 -4.81 3.46 0.52
C HIS A 112 -6.29 3.51 0.17
N ILE A 113 -6.77 4.62 -0.40
CA ILE A 113 -8.15 4.77 -0.89
C ILE A 113 -8.37 3.82 -2.06
N VAL A 114 -7.48 3.87 -3.06
CA VAL A 114 -7.33 2.84 -4.10
C VAL A 114 -6.25 1.87 -3.66
N PRO A 115 -6.57 0.59 -3.43
CA PRO A 115 -5.60 -0.40 -2.97
C PRO A 115 -4.41 -0.59 -3.92
N VAL A 116 -3.26 -0.95 -3.38
CA VAL A 116 -2.04 -1.21 -4.17
C VAL A 116 -2.28 -2.26 -5.27
N ALA A 117 -3.04 -3.31 -4.95
CA ALA A 117 -3.38 -4.36 -5.89
C ALA A 117 -4.36 -3.93 -7.01
N ASP A 118 -4.95 -2.75 -6.87
CA ASP A 118 -5.85 -2.12 -7.85
C ASP A 118 -5.19 -0.88 -8.51
N GLY A 119 -3.86 -0.79 -8.44
CA GLY A 119 -3.07 0.26 -9.09
C GLY A 119 -2.76 1.49 -8.22
N GLY A 120 -3.17 1.51 -6.94
CA GLY A 120 -2.94 2.64 -6.03
C GLY A 120 -1.56 2.66 -5.34
N GLY A 121 -0.56 1.89 -5.84
CA GLY A 121 0.71 1.68 -5.13
C GLY A 121 1.66 2.89 -5.13
N GLU A 122 1.91 3.49 -6.28
CA GLU A 122 2.84 4.62 -6.44
C GLU A 122 2.11 5.97 -6.56
N CYS A 123 1.27 6.26 -5.57
CA CYS A 123 0.45 7.47 -5.54
C CYS A 123 1.01 8.54 -4.61
N GLY A 124 0.49 9.75 -4.73
CA GLY A 124 0.73 10.84 -3.79
C GLY A 124 -0.09 10.71 -2.51
N LEU A 125 -0.02 11.74 -1.67
CA LEU A 125 -0.70 11.76 -0.36
C LEU A 125 -2.22 11.71 -0.48
N GLU A 126 -2.78 12.11 -1.62
CA GLU A 126 -4.22 12.11 -1.92
C GLU A 126 -4.85 10.73 -1.89
N ASN A 127 -4.08 9.68 -2.23
CA ASN A 127 -4.57 8.29 -2.18
C ASN A 127 -4.48 7.66 -0.78
N TYR A 128 -4.08 8.42 0.24
CA TYR A 128 -4.03 7.91 1.61
C TYR A 128 -5.13 8.53 2.47
N ARG A 129 -5.56 7.79 3.49
CA ARG A 129 -6.46 8.26 4.56
C ARG A 129 -6.09 7.63 5.89
N LEU A 130 -6.39 8.34 6.99
CA LEU A 130 -6.26 7.76 8.32
C LEU A 130 -7.50 6.96 8.67
N LEU A 131 -7.34 5.69 8.95
CA LEU A 131 -8.40 4.84 9.48
C LEU A 131 -8.06 4.30 10.86
N CYS A 132 -9.04 4.30 11.78
CA CYS A 132 -8.91 3.51 13.00
C CYS A 132 -8.90 2.01 12.66
N ARG A 133 -8.30 1.20 13.52
CA ARG A 133 -8.16 -0.25 13.26
C ARG A 133 -9.47 -0.96 12.90
N PRO A 134 -10.61 -0.73 13.59
CA PRO A 134 -11.88 -1.35 13.20
C PRO A 134 -12.35 -0.97 11.79
N CYS A 135 -12.25 0.31 11.41
CA CYS A 135 -12.63 0.76 10.08
C CYS A 135 -11.70 0.19 9.00
N HIS A 136 -10.38 0.16 9.24
CA HIS A 136 -9.42 -0.45 8.31
C HIS A 136 -9.70 -1.94 8.09
N VAL A 137 -9.98 -2.72 9.16
CA VAL A 137 -10.35 -4.14 9.03
C VAL A 137 -11.62 -4.29 8.19
N ARG A 138 -12.67 -3.49 8.46
CA ARG A 138 -13.92 -3.53 7.70
C ARG A 138 -13.72 -3.27 6.20
N VAL A 139 -12.95 -2.24 5.85
CA VAL A 139 -12.65 -1.92 4.44
C VAL A 139 -11.87 -3.04 3.79
N THR A 140 -10.86 -3.57 4.46
CA THR A 140 -10.03 -4.67 3.93
C THR A 140 -10.85 -5.93 3.69
N LEU A 141 -11.76 -6.28 4.60
CA LEU A 141 -12.64 -7.45 4.44
C LEU A 141 -13.63 -7.25 3.28
N ALA A 142 -14.25 -6.08 3.18
CA ALA A 142 -15.15 -5.77 2.06
C ALA A 142 -14.43 -5.85 0.71
N TRP A 143 -13.26 -5.26 0.59
CA TRP A 143 -12.45 -5.33 -0.62
C TRP A 143 -12.06 -6.78 -0.99
N ARG A 144 -11.64 -7.59 -0.01
CA ARG A 144 -11.32 -9.02 -0.23
C ARG A 144 -12.53 -9.81 -0.73
N ALA A 145 -13.70 -9.57 -0.15
CA ALA A 145 -14.94 -10.23 -0.56
C ALA A 145 -15.32 -9.88 -2.01
N GLN A 146 -15.20 -8.62 -2.40
CA GLN A 146 -15.42 -8.18 -3.79
C GLN A 146 -14.48 -8.86 -4.78
N ARG A 147 -13.18 -8.94 -4.45
CA ARG A 147 -12.20 -9.64 -5.32
C ARG A 147 -12.47 -11.15 -5.42
N GLN A 148 -12.90 -11.78 -4.34
CA GLN A 148 -13.25 -13.20 -4.37
C GLN A 148 -14.49 -13.44 -5.25
N ALA A 149 -15.51 -12.59 -5.16
CA ALA A 149 -16.68 -12.67 -6.02
C ALA A 149 -16.32 -12.49 -7.50
N ALA A 150 -15.55 -11.46 -7.84
CA ALA A 150 -15.08 -11.22 -9.22
C ALA A 150 -14.23 -12.38 -9.77
N ALA A 151 -13.40 -13.02 -8.95
CA ALA A 151 -12.61 -14.17 -9.34
C ALA A 151 -13.46 -15.42 -9.59
N SER A 152 -14.50 -15.65 -8.79
CA SER A 152 -15.45 -16.75 -8.98
C SER A 152 -16.27 -16.56 -10.26
N ASP A 153 -16.77 -15.37 -10.54
CA ASP A 153 -17.50 -15.04 -11.76
C ASP A 153 -16.64 -15.23 -13.02
N SER A 154 -15.40 -14.80 -12.98
CA SER A 154 -14.43 -15.00 -14.08
C SER A 154 -14.13 -16.47 -14.34
N ARG A 155 -14.15 -17.33 -13.32
CA ARG A 155 -14.02 -18.77 -13.49
C ARG A 155 -15.26 -19.38 -14.13
N ARG A 156 -16.46 -18.99 -13.70
CA ARG A 156 -17.73 -19.46 -14.26
C ARG A 156 -17.85 -19.14 -15.75
N ILE A 157 -17.48 -17.92 -16.15
CA ILE A 157 -17.49 -17.51 -17.56
C ILE A 157 -16.52 -18.35 -18.37
N ARG A 158 -15.31 -18.65 -17.88
CA ARG A 158 -14.34 -19.48 -18.59
C ARG A 158 -14.82 -20.93 -18.80
N THR A 159 -15.46 -21.52 -17.79
CA THR A 159 -16.00 -22.88 -17.90
C THR A 159 -17.19 -22.99 -18.84
N SER A 160 -17.96 -21.93 -19.00
CA SER A 160 -19.10 -21.88 -19.96
C SER A 160 -18.67 -21.62 -21.42
N GLN A 161 -17.42 -21.24 -21.66
CA GLN A 161 -16.87 -20.93 -22.99
C GLN A 161 -15.92 -21.99 -23.54
N THR A 162 -15.80 -23.17 -22.89
CA THR A 162 -15.09 -24.31 -23.50
C THR A 162 -15.91 -24.80 -24.70
N PRO A 163 -15.40 -24.66 -25.94
CA PRO A 163 -16.11 -25.20 -27.11
C PRO A 163 -16.14 -26.73 -26.99
N GLU A 164 -17.32 -27.32 -27.17
CA GLU A 164 -17.43 -28.74 -27.45
C GLU A 164 -16.54 -29.05 -28.65
N THR A 165 -15.48 -29.81 -28.41
CA THR A 165 -14.68 -30.41 -29.47
C THR A 165 -15.57 -31.41 -30.18
N THR A 166 -16.22 -31.01 -31.25
CA THR A 166 -16.87 -31.94 -32.17
C THR A 166 -15.77 -32.80 -32.76
N ASN A 167 -15.71 -34.03 -32.30
CA ASN A 167 -14.85 -35.06 -32.83
C ASN A 167 -15.46 -35.49 -34.18
N THR A 168 -15.11 -34.80 -35.25
CA THR A 168 -15.42 -35.25 -36.61
C THR A 168 -14.38 -36.32 -36.99
N THR A 169 -14.76 -37.55 -36.79
CA THR A 169 -14.06 -38.70 -37.35
C THR A 169 -14.30 -38.70 -38.85
N ASP A 170 -13.37 -38.15 -39.59
CA ASP A 170 -13.37 -38.27 -41.07
C ASP A 170 -12.60 -39.54 -41.44
N GLN A 171 -13.38 -40.66 -41.60
CA GLN A 171 -12.95 -41.88 -42.24
C GLN A 171 -13.33 -41.73 -43.73
N ASN A 172 -12.39 -41.35 -44.58
CA ASN A 172 -12.33 -41.91 -45.97
C ASN A 172 -11.12 -41.36 -46.71
N ALA A 173 -10.10 -42.19 -46.89
CA ALA A 173 -9.10 -41.99 -47.93
C ALA A 173 -9.09 -43.21 -48.83
N PRO A 174 -9.40 -43.12 -50.12
CA PRO A 174 -9.21 -44.19 -51.06
C PRO A 174 -7.76 -44.26 -51.53
N CYS A 175 -7.28 -45.50 -51.53
CA CYS A 175 -6.05 -45.97 -52.15
C CYS A 175 -6.04 -45.67 -53.65
N ALA A 176 -5.01 -45.01 -54.17
CA ALA A 176 -4.74 -44.91 -55.60
C ALA A 176 -3.39 -45.47 -55.91
N THR A 177 -3.43 -46.51 -56.75
CA THR A 177 -2.34 -47.28 -57.35
C THR A 177 -1.57 -46.44 -58.38
N SER A 178 -0.26 -46.75 -58.42
CA SER A 178 0.70 -46.33 -59.45
C SER A 178 0.41 -47.00 -60.85
N PRO A 179 1.01 -46.51 -61.95
CA PRO A 179 2.22 -47.16 -62.50
C PRO A 179 3.45 -46.24 -62.55
#